data_ed2e75295eb09e61088b93ef2ba81d9a
#
_entry.id   ed2e75295eb09e61088b93ef2ba81d9a
#
_cell.length_a   1.000
_cell.length_b   1.000
_cell.length_c   1.000
_cell.angle_alpha   90.00
_cell.angle_beta   90.00
_cell.angle_gamma   90.00
#
_symmetry.space_group_name_H-M   'P 1'
#
loop_
_entity.id
_entity.type
_entity.pdbx_description
1 polymer ?
#
loop_
_entity_poly.entity_id
_entity_poly.type
_entity_poly.pdbx_seq_one_letter_code
_entity_poly.pdbx_strand_id
1 'polypeptide(L)'
;MSVNQGHCHPELVKALTDQAGRLTLSSRAFYNDVFPRWAEKVREMFGYDMVLPMNTGAEAVETAIKIARKWAYKVKGVEQGKALIFSALDNFHGRTVWDQNPASSSRNCASANGTDR
;
A
#
# COMPACT_ATOMS: atom_id res chain seq x y z
N MET A 1 7.64 -7.40 10.55
CA MET A 1 8.67 -8.44 10.31
C MET A 1 9.19 -8.26 8.92
N SER A 2 10.42 -7.86 8.78
CA SER A 2 10.97 -7.42 7.49
C SER A 2 12.12 -8.31 6.97
N VAL A 3 12.33 -9.48 7.56
CA VAL A 3 13.45 -10.38 7.23
C VAL A 3 12.95 -11.83 7.11
N ASN A 4 11.91 -12.04 6.31
CA ASN A 4 11.27 -13.36 6.17
C ASN A 4 12.22 -14.42 5.58
N GLN A 5 13.15 -14.00 4.71
CA GLN A 5 14.14 -14.86 4.06
C GLN A 5 15.45 -14.95 4.83
N GLY A 6 15.54 -14.36 6.02
CA GLY A 6 16.77 -14.27 6.79
C GLY A 6 17.72 -13.16 6.29
N HIS A 7 18.88 -13.07 6.90
CA HIS A 7 19.92 -12.13 6.50
C HIS A 7 20.79 -12.71 5.40
N CYS A 8 21.22 -11.86 4.45
CA CYS A 8 22.17 -12.18 3.40
C CYS A 8 21.82 -13.42 2.56
N HIS A 9 20.52 -13.61 2.26
CA HIS A 9 20.11 -14.70 1.38
C HIS A 9 20.86 -14.60 0.03
N PRO A 10 21.56 -15.65 -0.42
CA PRO A 10 22.46 -15.55 -1.57
C PRO A 10 21.80 -15.05 -2.85
N GLU A 11 20.59 -15.54 -3.16
CA GLU A 11 19.85 -15.12 -4.35
C GLU A 11 19.43 -13.64 -4.29
N LEU A 12 19.05 -13.16 -3.10
CA LEU A 12 18.65 -11.75 -2.92
C LEU A 12 19.89 -10.83 -3.05
N VAL A 13 21.00 -11.22 -2.44
CA VAL A 13 22.27 -10.46 -2.57
C VAL A 13 22.71 -10.43 -4.01
N LYS A 14 22.66 -11.58 -4.71
CA LYS A 14 23.03 -11.65 -6.13
C LYS A 14 22.15 -10.75 -6.99
N ALA A 15 20.83 -10.81 -6.83
CA ALA A 15 19.88 -9.98 -7.58
C ALA A 15 20.14 -8.48 -7.36
N LEU A 16 20.41 -8.08 -6.12
CA LEU A 16 20.75 -6.70 -5.76
C LEU A 16 22.05 -6.26 -6.43
N THR A 17 23.10 -7.07 -6.34
CA THR A 17 24.43 -6.77 -6.90
C THR A 17 24.39 -6.66 -8.42
N ASP A 18 23.74 -7.61 -9.09
CA ASP A 18 23.58 -7.62 -10.54
C ASP A 18 22.83 -6.37 -11.02
N GLN A 19 21.73 -6.01 -10.33
CA GLN A 19 20.96 -4.84 -10.71
C GLN A 19 21.67 -3.52 -10.38
N ALA A 20 22.39 -3.45 -9.27
CA ALA A 20 23.16 -2.27 -8.88
C ALA A 20 24.29 -1.95 -9.90
N GLY A 21 24.85 -2.98 -10.54
CA GLY A 21 25.83 -2.83 -11.62
C GLY A 21 25.25 -2.27 -12.94
N ARG A 22 23.92 -2.25 -13.09
CA ARG A 22 23.22 -1.77 -14.30
C ARG A 22 22.50 -0.43 -14.06
N LEU A 23 21.62 -0.39 -13.08
CA LEU A 23 20.80 0.80 -12.76
C LEU A 23 20.26 0.66 -11.34
N THR A 24 20.68 1.53 -10.45
CA THR A 24 20.22 1.55 -9.05
C THR A 24 18.90 2.27 -8.88
N LEU A 25 18.72 3.39 -9.57
CA LEU A 25 17.55 4.25 -9.45
C LEU A 25 17.27 4.96 -10.77
N SER A 26 16.00 5.00 -11.16
CA SER A 26 15.49 5.91 -12.17
C SER A 26 14.41 6.80 -11.58
N SER A 27 14.31 8.06 -12.03
CA SER A 27 13.16 8.87 -11.71
C SER A 27 11.88 8.22 -12.25
N ARG A 28 10.77 8.35 -11.55
CA ARG A 28 9.44 7.91 -12.03
C ARG A 28 9.02 8.57 -13.36
N ALA A 29 9.71 9.62 -13.78
CA ALA A 29 9.49 10.28 -15.07
C ALA A 29 10.05 9.46 -16.25
N PHE A 30 10.84 8.43 -15.99
CA PHE A 30 11.47 7.59 -17.00
C PHE A 30 11.05 6.13 -16.83
N TYR A 31 10.98 5.43 -17.95
CA TYR A 31 10.77 3.99 -17.94
C TYR A 31 12.05 3.24 -17.57
N ASN A 32 11.89 2.10 -16.91
CA ASN A 32 12.96 1.12 -16.69
C ASN A 32 12.44 -0.28 -17.01
N ASP A 33 13.33 -1.22 -17.19
CA ASP A 33 13.00 -2.58 -17.63
C ASP A 33 12.63 -3.53 -16.47
N VAL A 34 12.87 -3.15 -15.23
CA VAL A 34 12.61 -4.01 -14.06
C VAL A 34 11.18 -3.86 -13.55
N PHE A 35 10.70 -2.62 -13.47
CA PHE A 35 9.37 -2.34 -12.90
C PHE A 35 8.22 -3.07 -13.66
N PRO A 36 8.16 -3.07 -15.00
CA PRO A 36 7.09 -3.77 -15.70
C PRO A 36 7.07 -5.28 -15.40
N ARG A 37 8.23 -5.92 -15.38
CA ARG A 37 8.35 -7.36 -15.06
C ARG A 37 7.92 -7.66 -13.62
N TRP A 38 8.30 -6.82 -12.68
CA TRP A 38 7.86 -6.93 -11.30
C TRP A 38 6.33 -6.74 -11.17
N ALA A 39 5.79 -5.71 -11.80
CA ALA A 39 4.36 -5.42 -11.76
C ALA A 39 3.53 -6.56 -12.37
N GLU A 40 3.96 -7.11 -13.49
CA GLU A 40 3.32 -8.27 -14.12
C GLU A 40 3.32 -9.48 -13.18
N LYS A 41 4.47 -9.78 -12.56
CA LYS A 41 4.56 -10.88 -11.60
C LYS A 41 3.64 -10.70 -10.39
N VAL A 42 3.53 -9.49 -9.86
CA VAL A 42 2.63 -9.17 -8.75
C VAL A 42 1.17 -9.30 -9.18
N ARG A 43 0.82 -8.82 -10.37
CA ARG A 43 -0.53 -8.99 -10.94
C ARG A 43 -0.93 -10.48 -11.03
N GLU A 44 -0.06 -11.29 -11.61
CA GLU A 44 -0.29 -12.74 -11.74
C GLU A 44 -0.44 -13.42 -10.38
N MET A 45 0.44 -13.10 -9.44
CA MET A 45 0.47 -13.73 -8.12
C MET A 45 -0.78 -13.44 -7.29
N PHE A 46 -1.31 -12.21 -7.35
CA PHE A 46 -2.42 -11.75 -6.52
C PHE A 46 -3.75 -11.60 -7.27
N GLY A 47 -3.77 -11.77 -8.59
CA GLY A 47 -4.99 -11.71 -9.40
C GLY A 47 -5.58 -10.31 -9.55
N TYR A 48 -4.77 -9.26 -9.50
CA TYR A 48 -5.20 -7.88 -9.73
C TYR A 48 -4.81 -7.38 -11.12
N ASP A 49 -5.58 -6.43 -11.64
CA ASP A 49 -5.32 -5.84 -12.96
C ASP A 49 -4.19 -4.82 -12.97
N MET A 50 -3.98 -4.12 -11.86
CA MET A 50 -3.05 -3.00 -11.74
C MET A 50 -2.25 -3.04 -10.45
N VAL A 51 -1.06 -2.47 -10.48
CA VAL A 51 -0.18 -2.31 -9.31
C VAL A 51 0.22 -0.86 -9.16
N LEU A 52 0.06 -0.31 -7.97
CA LEU A 52 0.52 1.03 -7.60
C LEU A 52 1.54 0.92 -6.46
N PRO A 53 2.84 1.01 -6.74
CA PRO A 53 3.86 0.91 -5.70
C PRO A 53 3.96 2.19 -4.88
N MET A 54 4.27 2.01 -3.58
CA MET A 54 4.60 3.07 -2.64
C MET A 54 5.96 2.79 -1.99
N ASN A 55 6.55 3.79 -1.35
CA ASN A 55 7.87 3.63 -0.73
C ASN A 55 7.82 2.84 0.58
N THR A 56 6.71 2.90 1.30
CA THR A 56 6.53 2.23 2.58
C THR A 56 5.16 1.57 2.68
N GLY A 57 5.01 0.60 3.61
CA GLY A 57 3.72 -0.01 3.90
C GLY A 57 2.69 1.01 4.42
N ALA A 58 3.12 1.96 5.24
CA ALA A 58 2.25 3.03 5.73
C ALA A 58 1.70 3.89 4.59
N GLU A 59 2.55 4.29 3.64
CA GLU A 59 2.12 5.04 2.44
C GLU A 59 1.17 4.22 1.57
N ALA A 60 1.41 2.91 1.45
CA ALA A 60 0.53 2.03 0.69
C ALA A 60 -0.87 1.94 1.32
N VAL A 61 -0.96 1.79 2.64
CA VAL A 61 -2.23 1.79 3.37
C VAL A 61 -2.95 3.14 3.25
N GLU A 62 -2.26 4.25 3.48
CA GLU A 62 -2.82 5.60 3.33
C GLU A 62 -3.37 5.83 1.91
N THR A 63 -2.64 5.39 0.90
CA THR A 63 -3.04 5.51 -0.50
C THR A 63 -4.26 4.63 -0.80
N ALA A 64 -4.27 3.39 -0.31
CA ALA A 64 -5.40 2.48 -0.48
C ALA A 64 -6.69 3.05 0.14
N ILE A 65 -6.61 3.61 1.35
CA ILE A 65 -7.73 4.26 2.02
C ILE A 65 -8.24 5.46 1.19
N LYS A 66 -7.36 6.31 0.70
CA LYS A 66 -7.73 7.48 -0.12
C LYS A 66 -8.40 7.06 -1.43
N ILE A 67 -7.86 6.03 -2.09
CA ILE A 67 -8.44 5.48 -3.32
C ILE A 67 -9.83 4.89 -3.05
N ALA A 68 -9.96 4.06 -2.01
CA ALA A 68 -11.23 3.44 -1.64
C ALA A 68 -12.31 4.49 -1.32
N ARG A 69 -11.97 5.52 -0.56
CA ARG A 69 -12.89 6.64 -0.26
C ARG A 69 -13.27 7.41 -1.51
N LYS A 70 -12.30 7.75 -2.36
CA LYS A 70 -12.57 8.44 -3.62
C LYS A 70 -13.49 7.63 -4.53
N TRP A 71 -13.24 6.33 -4.65
CA TRP A 71 -14.08 5.41 -5.40
C TRP A 71 -15.50 5.35 -4.82
N ALA A 72 -15.63 5.24 -3.49
CA ALA A 72 -16.93 5.20 -2.83
C ALA A 72 -17.78 6.45 -3.16
N TYR A 73 -17.18 7.63 -3.12
CA TYR A 73 -17.89 8.88 -3.42
C TYR A 73 -18.16 9.10 -4.90
N LYS A 74 -17.17 8.82 -5.76
CA LYS A 74 -17.24 9.19 -7.19
C LYS A 74 -17.85 8.12 -8.08
N VAL A 75 -17.74 6.85 -7.70
CA VAL A 75 -18.16 5.72 -8.52
C VAL A 75 -19.33 4.99 -7.89
N LYS A 76 -19.24 4.66 -6.60
CA LYS A 76 -20.29 3.93 -5.88
C LYS A 76 -21.48 4.81 -5.47
N GLY A 77 -21.35 6.13 -5.50
CA GLY A 77 -22.41 7.07 -5.17
C GLY A 77 -22.71 7.20 -3.66
N VAL A 78 -21.75 6.84 -2.80
CA VAL A 78 -21.91 7.04 -1.35
C VAL A 78 -21.98 8.53 -1.07
N GLU A 79 -22.91 8.94 -0.21
CA GLU A 79 -23.07 10.32 0.24
C GLU A 79 -21.79 10.84 0.91
N GLN A 80 -21.47 12.10 0.68
CA GLN A 80 -20.29 12.75 1.27
C GLN A 80 -20.27 12.58 2.79
N GLY A 81 -19.12 12.15 3.32
CA GLY A 81 -18.95 11.90 4.76
C GLY A 81 -19.48 10.54 5.25
N LYS A 82 -20.13 9.74 4.41
CA LYS A 82 -20.71 8.44 4.80
C LYS A 82 -19.87 7.21 4.41
N ALA A 83 -18.73 7.39 3.74
CA ALA A 83 -17.87 6.26 3.39
C ALA A 83 -17.19 5.69 4.64
N LEU A 84 -17.38 4.40 4.88
CA LEU A 84 -16.78 3.65 5.98
C LEU A 84 -15.66 2.75 5.45
N ILE A 85 -14.58 2.67 6.20
CA ILE A 85 -13.48 1.73 5.97
C ILE A 85 -13.45 0.75 7.15
N PHE A 86 -13.45 -0.53 6.85
CA PHE A 86 -13.32 -1.59 7.84
C PHE A 86 -11.89 -2.14 7.81
N SER A 87 -11.35 -2.41 8.98
CA SER A 87 -10.07 -3.09 9.15
C SER A 87 -10.21 -4.27 10.09
N ALA A 88 -9.36 -5.29 9.92
CA ALA A 88 -9.31 -6.42 10.83
C ALA A 88 -8.75 -5.98 12.20
N LEU A 89 -9.21 -6.64 13.26
CA LEU A 89 -8.68 -6.46 14.60
C LEU A 89 -7.18 -6.80 14.63
N ASP A 90 -6.43 -6.05 15.43
CA ASP A 90 -5.00 -6.24 15.65
C ASP A 90 -4.14 -6.18 14.38
N ASN A 91 -4.69 -5.62 13.31
CA ASN A 91 -3.95 -5.43 12.07
C ASN A 91 -3.11 -4.15 12.14
N PHE A 92 -1.84 -4.26 11.75
CA PHE A 92 -0.92 -3.13 11.74
C PHE A 92 -0.96 -2.40 10.39
N HIS A 93 -1.29 -1.11 10.42
CA HIS A 93 -1.36 -0.24 9.24
C HIS A 93 -0.25 0.83 9.19
N GLY A 94 0.64 0.82 10.13
CA GLY A 94 1.67 1.85 10.32
C GLY A 94 1.37 2.70 11.55
N ARG A 95 1.98 3.87 11.62
CA ARG A 95 1.78 4.85 12.72
C ARG A 95 1.47 6.22 12.13
N THR A 96 0.51 6.24 11.22
CA THR A 96 0.00 7.47 10.60
C THR A 96 -1.15 8.06 11.42
N VAL A 97 -1.64 9.22 11.01
CA VAL A 97 -2.80 9.87 11.67
C VAL A 97 -4.04 8.98 11.62
N TRP A 98 -4.20 8.16 10.58
CA TRP A 98 -5.29 7.21 10.47
C TRP A 98 -5.23 6.14 11.56
N ASP A 99 -4.06 5.58 11.80
CA ASP A 99 -3.85 4.51 12.79
C ASP A 99 -3.92 5.01 14.24
N GLN A 100 -3.61 6.27 14.46
CA GLN A 100 -3.67 6.93 15.78
C GLN A 100 -5.11 7.32 16.19
N ASN A 101 -6.08 7.20 15.30
CA ASN A 101 -7.46 7.52 15.62
C ASN A 101 -8.06 6.41 16.51
N PRO A 102 -8.52 6.71 17.75
CA PRO A 102 -9.15 5.72 18.63
C PRO A 102 -10.40 5.06 18.02
N ALA A 103 -10.95 5.59 16.93
CA ALA A 103 -11.98 4.95 16.13
C ALA A 103 -11.46 3.79 15.26
N SER A 104 -10.14 3.68 15.04
CA SER A 104 -9.52 2.53 14.38
C SER A 104 -9.26 1.36 15.33
N SER A 105 -9.31 1.60 16.65
CA SER A 105 -9.34 0.52 17.63
C SER A 105 -10.70 -0.18 17.57
N SER A 106 -10.67 -1.47 17.55
CA SER A 106 -11.69 -2.50 17.30
C SER A 106 -13.13 -2.28 17.78
N ARG A 107 -13.41 -1.23 18.51
CA ARG A 107 -14.75 -0.94 19.03
C ARG A 107 -15.52 0.14 18.25
N ASN A 108 -14.88 0.85 17.32
CA ASN A 108 -15.48 2.01 16.64
C ASN A 108 -15.15 2.13 15.14
N CYS A 109 -14.84 1.03 14.44
CA CYS A 109 -14.73 1.07 12.98
C CYS A 109 -16.00 1.58 12.28
N ALA A 110 -17.14 1.50 12.95
CA ALA A 110 -18.41 2.02 12.44
C ALA A 110 -18.59 3.54 12.61
N SER A 111 -17.77 4.21 13.41
CA SER A 111 -17.96 5.63 13.76
C SER A 111 -16.87 6.58 13.25
N ALA A 112 -16.06 6.16 12.26
CA ALA A 112 -15.16 7.08 11.55
C ALA A 112 -15.99 8.04 10.67
N ASN A 113 -16.95 8.71 11.28
CA ASN A 113 -17.53 9.91 10.72
C ASN A 113 -16.45 10.97 10.81
N GLY A 114 -15.75 11.20 9.69
CA GLY A 114 -14.90 12.36 9.55
C GLY A 114 -15.76 13.61 9.77
N THR A 115 -15.81 14.07 11.00
CA THR A 115 -16.14 15.46 11.28
C THR A 115 -14.89 16.25 11.02
N ASP A 116 -14.62 16.53 9.74
CA ASP A 116 -13.72 17.59 9.37
C ASP A 116 -14.31 18.90 9.88
N ARG A 117 -13.67 19.46 10.87
CA ARG A 117 -13.68 20.90 11.15
C ARG A 117 -12.29 21.44 10.93
#